data_8020eb4d69e0506f929db843abfdee7e
#
_entry.id   8020eb4d69e0506f929db843abfdee7e
#
_cell.length_a   1.000
_cell.length_b   1.000
_cell.length_c   1.000
_cell.angle_alpha   90.00
_cell.angle_beta   90.00
_cell.angle_gamma   90.00
#
_symmetry.space_group_name_H-M   'P 1'
#
loop_
_entity.id
_entity.type
_entity.pdbx_description
1 polymer ?
#
loop_
_entity_poly.entity_id
_entity_poly.type
_entity_poly.pdbx_seq_one_letter_code
_entity_poly.pdbx_strand_id
1 'polypeptide(L)'
;DNTILNGDSDYSWINFLINENYVDKHEYEKRNQYFYDQYYEGNLDYDEWAEFALSTMKGKTPFDLEEPLSKFLSTVIEPMINIYALRLLHNHHHDNDIMLLASATNSVLVEPIARRLGFENIVATEVEIIDGVYTGKVYGRPALGQGKLTKVEEWAAQNNIKDFKDAIFYSDSINDLPLLSEVGVPIAVNPDDQLRNLSIKNNWEVIDLP
;
A
#
# COMPACT_ATOMS: atom_id res chain seq x y z
N ASP A 1 4.16 0.11 1.81
CA ASP A 1 4.54 -0.74 2.93
C ASP A 1 5.82 -1.47 2.57
N ASN A 2 6.69 -1.74 3.53
CA ASN A 2 8.00 -2.42 3.42
C ASN A 2 8.95 -1.98 2.27
N THR A 3 8.49 -1.16 1.34
CA THR A 3 9.30 -0.52 0.29
C THR A 3 9.72 0.89 0.69
N ILE A 4 8.75 1.76 1.00
CA ILE A 4 8.98 3.15 1.45
C ILE A 4 8.84 3.28 2.96
N LEU A 5 7.97 2.50 3.57
CA LEU A 5 7.76 2.42 5.01
C LEU A 5 8.46 1.19 5.59
N ASN A 6 9.04 1.33 6.78
CA ASN A 6 9.58 0.20 7.55
C ASN A 6 8.43 -0.48 8.32
N GLY A 7 7.55 -1.18 7.60
CA GLY A 7 6.43 -1.90 8.15
C GLY A 7 5.15 -1.78 7.31
N ASP A 8 4.05 -2.31 7.86
CA ASP A 8 2.73 -2.40 7.24
C ASP A 8 1.80 -1.32 7.80
N SER A 9 1.26 -0.46 6.93
CA SER A 9 0.41 0.66 7.32
C SER A 9 -1.00 0.23 7.76
N ASP A 10 -1.57 -0.83 7.17
CA ASP A 10 -2.88 -1.36 7.56
C ASP A 10 -2.81 -2.00 8.96
N TYR A 11 -1.80 -2.85 9.22
CA TYR A 11 -1.57 -3.44 10.53
C TYR A 11 -1.34 -2.36 11.59
N SER A 12 -0.53 -1.35 11.26
CA SER A 12 -0.21 -0.25 12.15
C SER A 12 -1.41 0.66 12.44
N TRP A 13 -2.29 0.86 11.44
CA TRP A 13 -3.53 1.62 11.61
C TRP A 13 -4.44 0.98 12.65
N ILE A 14 -4.68 -0.33 12.55
CA ILE A 14 -5.53 -1.04 13.51
C ILE A 14 -4.93 -1.01 14.91
N ASN A 15 -3.62 -1.21 15.04
CA ASN A 15 -2.92 -1.07 16.34
C ASN A 15 -3.03 0.35 16.91
N PHE A 16 -2.92 1.37 16.07
CA PHE A 16 -3.13 2.75 16.47
C PHE A 16 -4.56 2.96 17.00
N LEU A 17 -5.57 2.47 16.29
CA LEU A 17 -6.97 2.59 16.72
C LEU A 17 -7.22 1.89 18.06
N ILE A 18 -6.59 0.73 18.29
CA ILE A 18 -6.65 0.01 19.57
C ILE A 18 -6.02 0.84 20.69
N ASN A 19 -4.82 1.36 20.46
CA ASN A 19 -4.05 2.10 21.48
C ASN A 19 -4.72 3.43 21.86
N GLU A 20 -5.39 4.06 20.91
CA GLU A 20 -6.12 5.30 21.09
C GLU A 20 -7.58 5.07 21.57
N ASN A 21 -7.99 3.82 21.78
CA ASN A 21 -9.34 3.42 22.18
C ASN A 21 -10.45 3.82 21.19
N TYR A 22 -10.13 3.91 19.89
CA TYR A 22 -11.14 4.12 18.84
C TYR A 22 -11.92 2.84 18.51
N VAL A 23 -11.34 1.67 18.82
CA VAL A 23 -11.96 0.35 18.64
C VAL A 23 -11.73 -0.52 19.88
N ASP A 24 -12.54 -1.56 20.04
CA ASP A 24 -12.42 -2.48 21.18
C ASP A 24 -11.15 -3.34 21.06
N LYS A 25 -10.27 -3.27 22.07
CA LYS A 25 -9.02 -4.01 22.08
C LYS A 25 -9.22 -5.52 21.98
N HIS A 26 -10.18 -6.08 22.71
CA HIS A 26 -10.38 -7.54 22.77
C HIS A 26 -10.89 -8.10 21.45
N GLU A 27 -11.64 -7.31 20.70
CA GLU A 27 -12.17 -7.68 19.39
C GLU A 27 -11.09 -7.61 18.31
N TYR A 28 -10.29 -6.54 18.30
CA TYR A 28 -9.40 -6.23 17.18
C TYR A 28 -7.99 -6.80 17.31
N GLU A 29 -7.39 -6.83 18.51
CA GLU A 29 -5.97 -7.18 18.70
C GLU A 29 -5.62 -8.59 18.16
N LYS A 30 -6.41 -9.59 18.53
CA LYS A 30 -6.16 -10.98 18.09
C LYS A 30 -6.39 -11.18 16.59
N ARG A 31 -7.43 -10.51 16.04
CA ARG A 31 -7.73 -10.61 14.61
C ARG A 31 -6.69 -9.89 13.78
N ASN A 32 -6.22 -8.73 14.23
CA ASN A 32 -5.16 -7.98 13.56
C ASN A 32 -3.86 -8.81 13.49
N GLN A 33 -3.47 -9.42 14.61
CA GLN A 33 -2.30 -10.30 14.64
C GLN A 33 -2.49 -11.53 13.75
N TYR A 34 -3.67 -12.17 13.79
CA TYR A 34 -3.98 -13.32 12.94
C TYR A 34 -3.80 -13.00 11.45
N PHE A 35 -4.37 -11.92 10.96
CA PHE A 35 -4.24 -11.54 9.54
C PHE A 35 -2.83 -11.13 9.16
N TYR A 36 -2.10 -10.49 10.06
CA TYR A 36 -0.69 -10.18 9.86
C TYR A 36 0.15 -11.46 9.68
N ASP A 37 -0.04 -12.45 10.56
CA ASP A 37 0.64 -13.74 10.46
C ASP A 37 0.28 -14.47 9.15
N GLN A 38 -1.02 -14.51 8.79
CA GLN A 38 -1.48 -15.12 7.53
C GLN A 38 -0.88 -14.46 6.28
N TYR A 39 -0.67 -13.15 6.30
CA TYR A 39 -0.01 -12.44 5.21
C TYR A 39 1.43 -12.94 5.02
N TYR A 40 2.21 -13.01 6.09
CA TYR A 40 3.60 -13.46 6.03
C TYR A 40 3.75 -14.96 5.73
N GLU A 41 2.77 -15.76 6.10
CA GLU A 41 2.71 -17.19 5.76
C GLU A 41 2.25 -17.44 4.31
N GLY A 42 1.77 -16.41 3.61
CA GLY A 42 1.22 -16.51 2.26
C GLY A 42 -0.16 -17.18 2.18
N ASN A 43 -0.88 -17.22 3.29
CA ASN A 43 -2.18 -17.88 3.45
C ASN A 43 -3.35 -16.89 3.62
N LEU A 44 -3.11 -15.58 3.43
CA LEU A 44 -4.10 -14.54 3.66
C LEU A 44 -5.32 -14.70 2.74
N ASP A 45 -6.51 -14.88 3.33
CA ASP A 45 -7.77 -14.64 2.63
C ASP A 45 -7.99 -13.12 2.55
N TYR A 46 -7.84 -12.58 1.33
CA TYR A 46 -7.92 -11.15 1.11
C TYR A 46 -9.31 -10.57 1.42
N ASP A 47 -10.38 -11.29 1.09
CA ASP A 47 -11.75 -10.79 1.28
C ASP A 47 -12.08 -10.71 2.77
N GLU A 48 -11.73 -11.74 3.55
CA GLU A 48 -11.89 -11.72 5.01
C GLU A 48 -11.07 -10.63 5.68
N TRP A 49 -9.83 -10.46 5.23
CA TRP A 49 -8.96 -9.39 5.73
C TRP A 49 -9.50 -8.00 5.40
N ALA A 50 -9.93 -7.78 4.16
CA ALA A 50 -10.47 -6.48 3.73
C ALA A 50 -11.74 -6.13 4.51
N GLU A 51 -12.65 -7.10 4.73
CA GLU A 51 -13.83 -6.88 5.55
C GLU A 51 -13.45 -6.50 6.99
N PHE A 52 -12.47 -7.17 7.58
CA PHE A 52 -11.98 -6.85 8.92
C PHE A 52 -11.33 -5.47 8.97
N ALA A 53 -10.38 -5.17 8.09
CA ALA A 53 -9.64 -3.90 8.08
C ALA A 53 -10.59 -2.71 7.86
N LEU A 54 -11.50 -2.81 6.90
CA LEU A 54 -12.46 -1.75 6.56
C LEU A 54 -13.62 -1.65 7.56
N SER A 55 -13.84 -2.65 8.41
CA SER A 55 -14.85 -2.58 9.48
C SER A 55 -14.60 -1.39 10.43
N THR A 56 -13.32 -0.99 10.59
CA THR A 56 -12.91 0.16 11.40
C THR A 56 -13.45 1.50 10.90
N MET A 57 -13.78 1.56 9.61
CA MET A 57 -14.30 2.77 8.94
C MET A 57 -15.82 2.73 8.75
N LYS A 58 -16.44 1.56 8.92
CA LYS A 58 -17.87 1.36 8.68
C LYS A 58 -18.73 2.32 9.48
N GLY A 59 -19.65 3.01 8.79
CA GLY A 59 -20.57 3.96 9.40
C GLY A 59 -19.98 5.34 9.70
N LYS A 60 -18.70 5.58 9.34
CA LYS A 60 -18.03 6.87 9.50
C LYS A 60 -18.06 7.66 8.19
N THR A 61 -18.03 8.97 8.30
CA THR A 61 -17.80 9.86 7.17
C THR A 61 -16.30 10.13 6.99
N PRO A 62 -15.84 10.65 5.84
CA PRO A 62 -14.47 11.13 5.70
C PRO A 62 -14.06 12.13 6.79
N PHE A 63 -14.97 13.01 7.18
CA PHE A 63 -14.74 14.00 8.25
C PHE A 63 -14.46 13.34 9.61
N ASP A 64 -15.16 12.24 9.95
CA ASP A 64 -14.93 11.50 11.20
C ASP A 64 -13.54 10.87 11.28
N LEU A 65 -12.89 10.67 10.15
CA LEU A 65 -11.54 10.07 10.07
C LEU A 65 -10.41 11.11 9.97
N GLU A 66 -10.69 12.39 9.75
CA GLU A 66 -9.66 13.43 9.56
C GLU A 66 -8.70 13.52 10.77
N GLU A 67 -9.24 13.62 11.98
CA GLU A 67 -8.43 13.72 13.19
C GLU A 67 -7.62 12.43 13.45
N PRO A 68 -8.22 11.23 13.49
CA PRO A 68 -7.49 9.99 13.65
C PRO A 68 -6.40 9.79 12.59
N LEU A 69 -6.67 10.07 11.31
CA LEU A 69 -5.70 9.96 10.22
C LEU A 69 -4.53 10.94 10.39
N SER A 70 -4.83 12.21 10.74
CA SER A 70 -3.79 13.22 10.98
C SER A 70 -2.86 12.81 12.12
N LYS A 71 -3.43 12.28 13.22
CA LYS A 71 -2.65 11.78 14.35
C LYS A 71 -1.86 10.54 13.98
N PHE A 72 -2.45 9.60 13.25
CA PHE A 72 -1.77 8.41 12.74
C PHE A 72 -0.58 8.75 11.85
N LEU A 73 -0.76 9.66 10.90
CA LEU A 73 0.33 10.13 10.04
C LEU A 73 1.51 10.66 10.87
N SER A 74 1.24 11.56 11.82
CA SER A 74 2.30 12.23 12.57
C SER A 74 2.99 11.33 13.60
N THR A 75 2.24 10.40 14.24
CA THR A 75 2.77 9.61 15.35
C THR A 75 3.21 8.20 14.97
N VAL A 76 2.71 7.66 13.86
CA VAL A 76 3.02 6.29 13.41
C VAL A 76 3.71 6.30 12.05
N ILE A 77 3.12 6.90 11.04
CA ILE A 77 3.68 6.83 9.67
C ILE A 77 4.98 7.60 9.54
N GLU A 78 5.08 8.82 10.06
CA GLU A 78 6.33 9.62 9.98
C GLU A 78 7.55 8.86 10.51
N PRO A 79 7.51 8.21 11.70
CA PRO A 79 8.61 7.39 12.20
C PRO A 79 8.89 6.12 11.37
N MET A 80 7.91 5.63 10.61
CA MET A 80 8.06 4.44 9.76
C MET A 80 8.72 4.76 8.41
N ILE A 81 8.79 6.03 7.99
CA ILE A 81 9.35 6.39 6.69
C ILE A 81 10.84 6.01 6.64
N ASN A 82 11.20 5.17 5.67
CA ASN A 82 12.59 4.79 5.45
C ASN A 82 13.38 5.93 4.81
N ILE A 83 14.39 6.41 5.50
CA ILE A 83 15.21 7.55 5.05
C ILE A 83 15.95 7.25 3.73
N TYR A 84 16.31 6.01 3.48
CA TYR A 84 16.98 5.63 2.23
C TYR A 84 16.00 5.57 1.06
N ALA A 85 14.76 5.16 1.31
CA ALA A 85 13.69 5.24 0.33
C ALA A 85 13.36 6.69 -0.04
N LEU A 86 13.36 7.62 0.92
CA LEU A 86 13.23 9.07 0.63
C LEU A 86 14.29 9.58 -0.34
N ARG A 87 15.51 9.04 -0.27
CA ARG A 87 16.57 9.42 -1.20
C ARG A 87 16.27 8.94 -2.62
N LEU A 88 15.71 7.73 -2.78
CA LEU A 88 15.26 7.25 -4.09
C LEU A 88 14.17 8.15 -4.66
N LEU A 89 13.15 8.48 -3.86
CA LEU A 89 12.06 9.38 -4.26
C LEU A 89 12.60 10.76 -4.67
N HIS A 90 13.56 11.31 -3.91
CA HIS A 90 14.18 12.60 -4.22
C HIS A 90 14.90 12.57 -5.57
N ASN A 91 15.61 11.49 -5.91
CA ASN A 91 16.29 11.35 -7.20
C ASN A 91 15.29 11.38 -8.36
N HIS A 92 14.22 10.56 -8.28
CA HIS A 92 13.17 10.55 -9.28
C HIS A 92 12.47 11.91 -9.44
N HIS A 93 12.21 12.58 -8.32
CA HIS A 93 11.64 13.91 -8.35
C HIS A 93 12.58 14.96 -8.98
N HIS A 94 13.89 14.89 -8.68
CA HIS A 94 14.90 15.74 -9.30
C HIS A 94 15.00 15.52 -10.81
N ASP A 95 14.85 14.28 -11.26
CA ASP A 95 14.92 13.91 -12.68
C ASP A 95 13.60 14.22 -13.44
N ASN A 96 12.59 14.76 -12.75
CA ASN A 96 11.24 15.05 -13.24
C ASN A 96 10.49 13.82 -13.74
N ASP A 97 10.70 12.67 -13.14
CA ASP A 97 9.96 11.45 -13.45
C ASP A 97 8.49 11.58 -13.03
N ILE A 98 7.61 10.94 -13.81
CA ILE A 98 6.21 10.79 -13.40
C ILE A 98 6.16 9.70 -12.33
N MET A 99 5.88 10.10 -11.11
CA MET A 99 5.84 9.19 -9.95
C MET A 99 4.41 8.74 -9.68
N LEU A 100 4.21 7.42 -9.56
CA LEU A 100 2.95 6.78 -9.19
C LEU A 100 3.17 5.91 -7.95
N LEU A 101 2.38 6.13 -6.90
CA LEU A 101 2.31 5.21 -5.78
C LEU A 101 1.19 4.20 -6.03
N ALA A 102 1.54 2.91 -6.06
CA ALA A 102 0.59 1.81 -6.25
C ALA A 102 0.62 0.87 -5.03
N SER A 103 -0.48 0.76 -4.30
CA SER A 103 -0.58 -0.03 -3.07
C SER A 103 -1.84 -0.88 -3.02
N ALA A 104 -1.74 -2.08 -2.42
CA ALA A 104 -2.91 -2.92 -2.12
C ALA A 104 -3.72 -2.38 -0.93
N THR A 105 -3.09 -1.56 -0.08
CA THR A 105 -3.72 -0.88 1.04
C THR A 105 -4.87 0.01 0.58
N ASN A 106 -5.84 0.23 1.43
CA ASN A 106 -7.02 1.03 1.12
C ASN A 106 -6.70 2.52 0.90
N SER A 107 -7.46 3.17 0.01
CA SER A 107 -7.24 4.55 -0.43
C SER A 107 -7.29 5.56 0.72
N VAL A 108 -8.09 5.29 1.76
CA VAL A 108 -8.25 6.19 2.92
C VAL A 108 -6.93 6.36 3.69
N LEU A 109 -6.11 5.30 3.77
CA LEU A 109 -4.77 5.36 4.36
C LEU A 109 -3.71 5.78 3.35
N VAL A 110 -3.77 5.24 2.13
CA VAL A 110 -2.73 5.47 1.12
C VAL A 110 -2.67 6.92 0.65
N GLU A 111 -3.80 7.56 0.41
CA GLU A 111 -3.82 8.92 -0.12
C GLU A 111 -3.08 9.94 0.76
N PRO A 112 -3.38 10.05 2.07
CA PRO A 112 -2.66 11.00 2.92
C PRO A 112 -1.16 10.65 3.06
N ILE A 113 -0.80 9.36 3.11
CA ILE A 113 0.59 8.91 3.14
C ILE A 113 1.31 9.30 1.83
N ALA A 114 0.71 9.02 0.68
CA ALA A 114 1.27 9.33 -0.63
C ALA A 114 1.49 10.83 -0.82
N ARG A 115 0.49 11.65 -0.47
CA ARG A 115 0.60 13.13 -0.52
C ARG A 115 1.71 13.65 0.38
N ARG A 116 1.86 13.06 1.58
CA ARG A 116 2.95 13.40 2.51
C ARG A 116 4.33 13.08 1.94
N LEU A 117 4.43 12.07 1.09
CA LEU A 117 5.65 11.65 0.40
C LEU A 117 5.88 12.37 -0.94
N GLY A 118 4.97 13.27 -1.35
CA GLY A 118 5.08 14.05 -2.58
C GLY A 118 4.53 13.38 -3.83
N PHE A 119 3.78 12.28 -3.70
CA PHE A 119 3.11 11.66 -4.85
C PHE A 119 1.83 12.41 -5.23
N GLU A 120 1.69 12.71 -6.51
CA GLU A 120 0.47 13.27 -7.10
C GLU A 120 -0.44 12.18 -7.67
N ASN A 121 0.16 11.08 -8.17
CA ASN A 121 -0.54 9.97 -8.77
C ASN A 121 -0.60 8.80 -7.80
N ILE A 122 -1.78 8.24 -7.61
CA ILE A 122 -2.04 7.19 -6.62
C ILE A 122 -2.97 6.14 -7.23
N VAL A 123 -2.60 4.88 -7.08
CA VAL A 123 -3.43 3.70 -7.33
C VAL A 123 -3.51 2.91 -6.04
N ALA A 124 -4.71 2.75 -5.49
CA ALA A 124 -4.97 2.07 -4.23
C ALA A 124 -6.25 1.22 -4.33
N THR A 125 -6.52 0.44 -3.29
CA THR A 125 -7.81 -0.24 -3.14
C THR A 125 -8.86 0.76 -2.68
N GLU A 126 -9.83 1.05 -3.52
CA GLU A 126 -10.89 2.01 -3.23
C GLU A 126 -11.84 1.49 -2.16
N VAL A 127 -12.30 2.38 -1.28
CA VAL A 127 -13.29 2.07 -0.25
C VAL A 127 -14.66 2.57 -0.67
N GLU A 128 -15.70 1.75 -0.52
CA GLU A 128 -17.06 2.09 -0.90
C GLU A 128 -17.66 3.14 0.04
N ILE A 129 -18.21 4.20 -0.56
CA ILE A 129 -18.98 5.25 0.13
C ILE A 129 -20.37 5.30 -0.46
N ILE A 130 -21.40 5.22 0.39
CA ILE A 130 -22.80 5.42 0.03
C ILE A 130 -23.35 6.55 0.90
N ASP A 131 -24.00 7.53 0.29
CA ASP A 131 -24.56 8.71 0.97
C ASP A 131 -23.55 9.45 1.89
N GLY A 132 -22.26 9.49 1.48
CA GLY A 132 -21.19 10.16 2.21
C GLY A 132 -20.63 9.36 3.39
N VAL A 133 -20.99 8.09 3.54
CA VAL A 133 -20.60 7.22 4.66
C VAL A 133 -19.89 5.99 4.11
N TYR A 134 -18.76 5.62 4.73
CA TYR A 134 -18.06 4.38 4.43
C TYR A 134 -18.90 3.16 4.78
N THR A 135 -19.05 2.24 3.83
CA THR A 135 -19.81 1.00 4.05
C THR A 135 -19.01 -0.09 4.75
N GLY A 136 -17.67 0.05 4.79
CA GLY A 136 -16.74 -0.96 5.26
C GLY A 136 -16.47 -2.04 4.22
N LYS A 137 -16.64 -1.73 2.93
CA LYS A 137 -16.38 -2.65 1.81
C LYS A 137 -15.44 -2.02 0.79
N VAL A 138 -14.77 -2.89 0.03
CA VAL A 138 -14.01 -2.49 -1.14
C VAL A 138 -14.97 -2.04 -2.24
N TYR A 139 -14.61 -0.94 -2.93
CA TYR A 139 -15.28 -0.50 -4.13
C TYR A 139 -14.55 -1.02 -5.38
N GLY A 140 -15.24 -1.78 -6.18
CA GLY A 140 -14.70 -2.32 -7.42
C GLY A 140 -13.59 -3.35 -7.20
N ARG A 141 -12.51 -3.24 -7.98
CA ARG A 141 -11.39 -4.19 -7.98
C ARG A 141 -10.32 -3.75 -6.98
N PRO A 142 -9.83 -4.64 -6.09
CA PRO A 142 -8.70 -4.31 -5.23
C PRO A 142 -7.39 -4.14 -6.03
N ALA A 143 -6.50 -3.28 -5.55
CA ALA A 143 -5.18 -3.02 -6.15
C ALA A 143 -4.15 -4.07 -5.71
N LEU A 144 -4.48 -5.35 -5.84
CA LEU A 144 -3.65 -6.50 -5.46
C LEU A 144 -3.42 -7.41 -6.67
N GLY A 145 -2.20 -7.88 -6.84
CA GLY A 145 -1.81 -8.81 -7.90
C GLY A 145 -2.19 -8.29 -9.29
N GLN A 146 -2.94 -9.10 -10.05
CA GLN A 146 -3.44 -8.69 -11.37
C GLN A 146 -4.34 -7.44 -11.30
N GLY A 147 -5.05 -7.24 -10.20
CA GLY A 147 -5.88 -6.05 -9.98
C GLY A 147 -5.05 -4.77 -9.92
N LYS A 148 -3.86 -4.81 -9.31
CA LYS A 148 -2.91 -3.69 -9.29
C LYS A 148 -2.45 -3.35 -10.70
N LEU A 149 -1.99 -4.35 -11.46
CA LEU A 149 -1.58 -4.15 -12.86
C LEU A 149 -2.70 -3.48 -13.66
N THR A 150 -3.92 -4.03 -13.63
CA THR A 150 -5.05 -3.47 -14.38
C THR A 150 -5.34 -2.02 -14.01
N LYS A 151 -5.33 -1.67 -12.71
CA LYS A 151 -5.54 -0.28 -12.27
C LYS A 151 -4.41 0.65 -12.73
N VAL A 152 -3.17 0.17 -12.73
CA VAL A 152 -2.01 0.93 -13.24
C VAL A 152 -2.12 1.13 -14.76
N GLU A 153 -2.56 0.12 -15.51
CA GLU A 153 -2.83 0.24 -16.96
C GLU A 153 -3.96 1.25 -17.25
N GLU A 154 -5.04 1.23 -16.47
CA GLU A 154 -6.15 2.19 -16.57
C GLU A 154 -5.67 3.63 -16.30
N TRP A 155 -4.85 3.82 -15.24
CA TRP A 155 -4.23 5.10 -14.95
C TRP A 155 -3.28 5.55 -16.06
N ALA A 156 -2.43 4.66 -16.59
CA ALA A 156 -1.50 4.95 -17.68
C ALA A 156 -2.23 5.40 -18.94
N ALA A 157 -3.32 4.71 -19.30
CA ALA A 157 -4.16 5.09 -20.45
C ALA A 157 -4.76 6.50 -20.30
N GLN A 158 -5.22 6.87 -19.11
CA GLN A 158 -5.75 8.21 -18.82
C GLN A 158 -4.67 9.30 -18.90
N ASN A 159 -3.41 8.93 -18.65
CA ASN A 159 -2.25 9.84 -18.70
C ASN A 159 -1.44 9.77 -20.01
N ASN A 160 -1.99 9.11 -21.05
CA ASN A 160 -1.35 8.94 -22.37
C ASN A 160 -0.01 8.18 -22.31
N ILE A 161 0.21 7.35 -21.31
CA ILE A 161 1.36 6.44 -21.20
C ILE A 161 1.00 5.15 -21.95
N LYS A 162 1.77 4.78 -22.97
CA LYS A 162 1.42 3.71 -23.90
C LYS A 162 1.91 2.34 -23.47
N ASP A 163 3.05 2.28 -22.81
CA ASP A 163 3.66 1.04 -22.30
C ASP A 163 4.57 1.37 -21.10
N PHE A 164 5.11 0.34 -20.45
CA PHE A 164 5.96 0.46 -19.27
C PHE A 164 7.43 0.11 -19.52
N LYS A 165 7.90 0.13 -20.79
CA LYS A 165 9.26 -0.27 -21.13
C LYS A 165 10.34 0.58 -20.50
N ASP A 166 10.04 1.86 -20.24
CA ASP A 166 10.94 2.80 -19.59
C ASP A 166 10.59 3.00 -18.11
N ALA A 167 9.57 2.28 -17.61
CA ALA A 167 9.15 2.42 -16.22
C ALA A 167 10.05 1.61 -15.28
N ILE A 168 10.31 2.18 -14.13
CA ILE A 168 10.95 1.52 -12.98
C ILE A 168 9.87 1.22 -11.97
N PHE A 169 9.80 0.00 -11.47
CA PHE A 169 8.87 -0.37 -10.41
C PHE A 169 9.60 -1.02 -9.23
N TYR A 170 9.42 -0.43 -8.06
CA TYR A 170 9.98 -0.88 -6.80
C TYR A 170 8.90 -1.63 -6.00
N SER A 171 9.19 -2.85 -5.56
CA SER A 171 8.27 -3.64 -4.75
C SER A 171 8.99 -4.59 -3.79
N ASP A 172 8.36 -4.88 -2.66
CA ASP A 172 8.80 -5.84 -1.64
C ASP A 172 8.08 -7.20 -1.74
N SER A 173 7.01 -7.30 -2.53
CA SER A 173 6.11 -8.47 -2.47
C SER A 173 5.98 -9.22 -3.78
N ILE A 174 5.97 -10.56 -3.70
CA ILE A 174 5.68 -11.47 -4.83
C ILE A 174 4.27 -11.22 -5.40
N ASN A 175 3.34 -10.67 -4.62
CA ASN A 175 2.01 -10.32 -5.09
C ASN A 175 2.04 -9.30 -6.24
N ASP A 176 3.11 -8.53 -6.37
CA ASP A 176 3.33 -7.55 -7.42
C ASP A 176 3.97 -8.10 -8.69
N LEU A 177 4.18 -9.42 -8.75
CA LEU A 177 4.75 -10.10 -9.91
C LEU A 177 4.09 -9.71 -11.25
N PRO A 178 2.75 -9.57 -11.36
CA PRO A 178 2.14 -9.15 -12.62
C PRO A 178 2.68 -7.81 -13.11
N LEU A 179 2.79 -6.80 -12.25
CA LEU A 179 3.29 -5.47 -12.62
C LEU A 179 4.82 -5.46 -12.80
N LEU A 180 5.58 -6.17 -11.94
CA LEU A 180 7.03 -6.33 -12.07
C LEU A 180 7.43 -6.95 -13.41
N SER A 181 6.58 -7.81 -13.96
CA SER A 181 6.83 -8.49 -15.24
C SER A 181 6.56 -7.60 -16.46
N GLU A 182 5.80 -6.51 -16.30
CA GLU A 182 5.41 -5.61 -17.40
C GLU A 182 6.33 -4.39 -17.51
N VAL A 183 7.05 -4.02 -16.45
CA VAL A 183 7.93 -2.85 -16.46
C VAL A 183 9.30 -3.17 -17.06
N GLY A 184 9.95 -2.14 -17.62
CA GLY A 184 11.30 -2.30 -18.18
C GLY A 184 12.38 -2.49 -17.11
N VAL A 185 12.21 -1.93 -15.92
CA VAL A 185 13.18 -2.03 -14.82
C VAL A 185 12.47 -2.45 -13.53
N PRO A 186 12.29 -3.75 -13.30
CA PRO A 186 11.79 -4.26 -12.03
C PRO A 186 12.90 -4.24 -10.97
N ILE A 187 12.61 -3.69 -9.78
CA ILE A 187 13.53 -3.63 -8.65
C ILE A 187 12.84 -4.17 -7.40
N ALA A 188 13.41 -5.20 -6.81
CA ALA A 188 12.94 -5.76 -5.55
C ALA A 188 13.59 -5.03 -4.38
N VAL A 189 12.79 -4.41 -3.51
CA VAL A 189 13.26 -3.66 -2.33
C VAL A 189 12.81 -4.38 -1.07
N ASN A 190 13.74 -4.76 -0.21
CA ASN A 190 13.46 -5.55 1.01
C ASN A 190 12.49 -6.73 0.75
N PRO A 191 12.68 -7.49 -0.36
CA PRO A 191 11.66 -8.41 -0.85
C PRO A 191 11.41 -9.58 0.09
N ASP A 192 10.17 -10.09 0.05
CA ASP A 192 9.86 -11.41 0.61
C ASP A 192 10.71 -12.51 -0.05
N ASP A 193 10.78 -13.69 0.59
CA ASP A 193 11.65 -14.79 0.14
C ASP A 193 11.30 -15.26 -1.29
N GLN A 194 10.02 -15.22 -1.67
CA GLN A 194 9.59 -15.66 -3.00
C GLN A 194 10.02 -14.66 -4.07
N LEU A 195 9.80 -13.36 -3.83
CA LEU A 195 10.23 -12.32 -4.76
C LEU A 195 11.76 -12.26 -4.84
N ARG A 196 12.49 -12.40 -3.71
CA ARG A 196 13.96 -12.45 -3.70
C ARG A 196 14.49 -13.56 -4.58
N ASN A 197 13.99 -14.77 -4.40
CA ASN A 197 14.42 -15.93 -5.19
C ASN A 197 14.10 -15.75 -6.68
N LEU A 198 12.94 -15.19 -7.00
CA LEU A 198 12.55 -14.91 -8.38
C LEU A 198 13.41 -13.81 -9.00
N SER A 199 13.70 -12.74 -8.26
CA SER A 199 14.54 -11.64 -8.73
C SER A 199 15.96 -12.11 -9.08
N ILE A 200 16.56 -12.92 -8.22
CA ILE A 200 17.89 -13.54 -8.47
C ILE A 200 17.83 -14.38 -9.76
N LYS A 201 16.80 -15.21 -9.91
CA LYS A 201 16.63 -16.07 -11.10
C LYS A 201 16.48 -15.29 -12.39
N ASN A 202 15.80 -14.14 -12.34
CA ASN A 202 15.52 -13.29 -13.50
C ASN A 202 16.58 -12.19 -13.71
N ASN A 203 17.61 -12.13 -12.88
CA ASN A 203 18.63 -11.06 -12.86
C ASN A 203 17.99 -9.66 -12.63
N TRP A 204 16.94 -9.57 -11.85
CA TRP A 204 16.38 -8.30 -11.40
C TRP A 204 17.22 -7.73 -10.27
N GLU A 205 17.29 -6.42 -10.18
CA GLU A 205 17.99 -5.75 -9.09
C GLU A 205 17.28 -6.02 -7.75
N VAL A 206 18.08 -6.28 -6.71
CA VAL A 206 17.61 -6.44 -5.32
C VAL A 206 18.31 -5.41 -4.47
N ILE A 207 17.55 -4.61 -3.74
CA ILE A 207 18.04 -3.59 -2.82
C ILE A 207 17.56 -3.93 -1.41
N ASP A 208 18.49 -4.10 -0.48
CA ASP A 208 18.19 -4.21 0.93
C ASP A 208 18.45 -2.85 1.60
N LEU A 209 17.36 -2.13 1.89
CA LEU A 209 17.44 -0.86 2.62
C LEU A 209 17.51 -1.15 4.12
N PRO A 210 18.42 -0.46 4.85
CA PRO A 210 18.55 -0.60 6.30
C PRO A 210 17.32 -0.07 7.04
#